data_7c769c21ef4bffeb730686dbaa03349c
#
_entry.id   7c769c21ef4bffeb730686dbaa03349c
#
_cell.length_a   1.000
_cell.length_b   1.000
_cell.length_c   1.000
_cell.angle_alpha   90.00
_cell.angle_beta   90.00
_cell.angle_gamma   90.00
#
_symmetry.space_group_name_H-M   'P 1'
#
loop_
_entity.id
_entity.type
_entity.pdbx_description
1 polymer ?
#
loop_
_entity_poly.entity_id
_entity_poly.type
_entity_poly.pdbx_seq_one_letter_code
_entity_poly.pdbx_strand_id
1 'polypeptide(L)'
;MSLLYGAFFQISNSSLQVKSTLETRQELRLLMKMVLDDLQNVQFLKHFAESGQSTNQQRESGMIAEIKLGPENPETGGLEEVSSLYFHTAAKSRFYPEEKEQDPELHEVSYTMQENLDTKTWEFVRREDFYLDNNLREGGKSYVLSETVTKFELLLLERETRLAGGGNQEEWTREWDSDEENCGTSRGDPFCLPRAVKLTMALKDERGNTVTDSQVHNLCVPPCNPEIFY
;
A
#
# COMPACT_ATOMS: atom_id res chain seq x y z
N MET A 1 -11.61 -17.49 50.80
CA MET A 1 -12.48 -17.01 49.68
C MET A 1 -11.80 -15.95 48.83
N SER A 2 -10.97 -15.03 49.35
CA SER A 2 -10.37 -13.93 48.58
C SER A 2 -9.34 -14.36 47.51
N LEU A 3 -8.57 -15.38 47.75
CA LEU A 3 -7.53 -15.86 46.80
C LEU A 3 -8.13 -16.45 45.53
N LEU A 4 -9.22 -17.19 45.61
CA LEU A 4 -9.89 -17.77 44.44
C LEU A 4 -10.51 -16.66 43.57
N TYR A 5 -11.05 -15.61 44.19
CA TYR A 5 -11.62 -14.48 43.46
C TYR A 5 -10.53 -13.66 42.72
N GLY A 6 -9.38 -13.47 43.36
CA GLY A 6 -8.22 -12.81 42.75
C GLY A 6 -7.67 -13.59 41.54
N ALA A 7 -7.53 -14.91 41.67
CA ALA A 7 -7.08 -15.77 40.59
C ALA A 7 -8.06 -15.77 39.40
N PHE A 8 -9.35 -15.84 39.63
CA PHE A 8 -10.37 -15.79 38.60
C PHE A 8 -10.35 -14.43 37.86
N PHE A 9 -10.23 -13.33 38.60
CA PHE A 9 -10.17 -11.98 38.01
C PHE A 9 -8.91 -11.81 37.14
N GLN A 10 -7.78 -12.34 37.60
CA GLN A 10 -6.53 -12.29 36.86
C GLN A 10 -6.59 -13.12 35.57
N ILE A 11 -7.16 -14.32 35.63
CA ILE A 11 -7.34 -15.20 34.45
C ILE A 11 -8.31 -14.54 33.46
N SER A 12 -9.41 -13.98 33.92
CA SER A 12 -10.39 -13.29 33.08
C SER A 12 -9.77 -12.10 32.36
N ASN A 13 -9.02 -11.24 33.06
CA ASN A 13 -8.34 -10.10 32.45
C ASN A 13 -7.27 -10.52 31.45
N SER A 14 -6.50 -11.56 31.76
CA SER A 14 -5.50 -12.09 30.82
C SER A 14 -6.14 -12.66 29.57
N SER A 15 -7.27 -13.35 29.69
CA SER A 15 -8.04 -13.89 28.55
C SER A 15 -8.56 -12.78 27.64
N LEU A 16 -9.10 -11.71 28.21
CA LEU A 16 -9.58 -10.54 27.45
C LEU A 16 -8.42 -9.83 26.75
N GLN A 17 -7.25 -9.75 27.38
CA GLN A 17 -6.07 -9.15 26.79
C GLN A 17 -5.56 -9.95 25.57
N VAL A 18 -5.48 -11.27 25.71
CA VAL A 18 -5.08 -12.15 24.61
C VAL A 18 -6.05 -12.05 23.45
N LYS A 19 -7.36 -12.01 23.72
CA LYS A 19 -8.39 -11.87 22.69
C LYS A 19 -8.23 -10.58 21.90
N SER A 20 -8.14 -9.43 22.56
CA SER A 20 -7.97 -8.11 21.91
C SER A 20 -6.72 -8.09 21.01
N THR A 21 -5.58 -8.57 21.54
CA THR A 21 -4.34 -8.62 20.75
C THR A 21 -4.44 -9.55 19.54
N LEU A 22 -5.17 -10.67 19.65
CA LEU A 22 -5.38 -11.58 18.54
C LEU A 22 -6.27 -10.94 17.45
N GLU A 23 -7.33 -10.25 17.83
CA GLU A 23 -8.22 -9.52 16.91
C GLU A 23 -7.43 -8.47 16.13
N THR A 24 -6.63 -7.64 16.81
CA THR A 24 -5.79 -6.63 16.17
C THR A 24 -4.76 -7.25 15.22
N ARG A 25 -4.14 -8.39 15.59
CA ARG A 25 -3.21 -9.11 14.69
C ARG A 25 -3.91 -9.70 13.47
N GLN A 26 -5.14 -10.17 13.61
CA GLN A 26 -5.92 -10.68 12.48
C GLN A 26 -6.30 -9.54 11.53
N GLU A 27 -6.75 -8.41 12.06
CA GLU A 27 -7.02 -7.21 11.28
C GLU A 27 -5.78 -6.76 10.51
N LEU A 28 -4.64 -6.61 11.19
CA LEU A 28 -3.36 -6.24 10.57
C LEU A 28 -3.01 -7.15 9.38
N ARG A 29 -3.12 -8.48 9.57
CA ARG A 29 -2.83 -9.45 8.51
C ARG A 29 -3.79 -9.33 7.34
N LEU A 30 -5.08 -9.07 7.59
CA LEU A 30 -6.08 -8.89 6.55
C LEU A 30 -5.80 -7.62 5.73
N LEU A 31 -5.49 -6.50 6.39
CA LEU A 31 -5.16 -5.25 5.73
C LEU A 31 -3.87 -5.39 4.89
N MET A 32 -2.81 -5.95 5.46
CA MET A 32 -1.56 -6.20 4.73
C MET A 32 -1.79 -7.12 3.53
N LYS A 33 -2.53 -8.20 3.73
CA LYS A 33 -2.87 -9.12 2.64
C LYS A 33 -3.64 -8.40 1.53
N MET A 34 -4.59 -7.53 1.86
CA MET A 34 -5.35 -6.77 0.87
C MET A 34 -4.44 -5.90 0.00
N VAL A 35 -3.54 -5.14 0.62
CA VAL A 35 -2.57 -4.29 -0.10
C VAL A 35 -1.66 -5.15 -0.99
N LEU A 36 -1.14 -6.25 -0.46
CA LEU A 36 -0.20 -7.11 -1.19
C LEU A 36 -0.88 -7.89 -2.32
N ASP A 37 -2.11 -8.35 -2.14
CA ASP A 37 -2.90 -9.01 -3.21
C ASP A 37 -3.16 -8.04 -4.38
N ASP A 38 -3.47 -6.78 -4.09
CA ASP A 38 -3.67 -5.76 -5.12
C ASP A 38 -2.34 -5.41 -5.81
N LEU A 39 -1.24 -5.29 -5.07
CA LEU A 39 0.10 -5.06 -5.60
C LEU A 39 0.62 -6.25 -6.44
N GLN A 40 0.26 -7.48 -6.11
CA GLN A 40 0.64 -8.66 -6.90
C GLN A 40 0.08 -8.61 -8.33
N ASN A 41 -1.02 -7.90 -8.50
CA ASN A 41 -1.69 -7.73 -9.79
C ASN A 41 -1.49 -6.32 -10.37
N VAL A 42 -0.46 -5.59 -9.91
CA VAL A 42 -0.15 -4.26 -10.44
C VAL A 42 0.12 -4.33 -11.94
N GLN A 43 -0.41 -3.35 -12.66
CA GLN A 43 -0.24 -3.24 -14.10
C GLN A 43 0.42 -1.90 -14.43
N PHE A 44 1.33 -1.96 -15.40
CA PHE A 44 1.90 -0.77 -16.01
C PHE A 44 1.28 -0.59 -17.39
N LEU A 45 0.54 0.49 -17.57
CA LEU A 45 -0.09 0.83 -18.84
C LEU A 45 0.88 1.65 -19.66
N LYS A 46 1.47 1.05 -20.67
CA LYS A 46 2.32 1.78 -21.60
C LYS A 46 1.46 2.73 -22.44
N HIS A 47 1.82 4.01 -22.42
CA HIS A 47 1.17 4.98 -23.31
C HIS A 47 1.35 4.56 -24.77
N PHE A 48 0.28 4.17 -25.41
CA PHE A 48 0.21 4.22 -26.85
C PHE A 48 -0.10 5.67 -27.20
N ALA A 49 0.92 6.45 -27.50
CA ALA A 49 0.71 7.69 -28.22
C ALA A 49 0.04 7.30 -29.53
N GLU A 50 -1.27 7.52 -29.64
CA GLU A 50 -1.94 7.45 -30.92
C GLU A 50 -1.22 8.42 -31.86
N SER A 51 -0.60 7.85 -32.88
CA SER A 51 0.13 8.60 -33.89
C SER A 51 -0.81 9.60 -34.55
N GLY A 52 -0.73 10.86 -34.14
CA GLY A 52 -1.36 11.95 -34.85
C GLY A 52 -2.06 13.06 -34.05
N GLN A 53 -2.25 12.92 -32.76
CA GLN A 53 -2.78 14.02 -31.95
C GLN A 53 -1.76 14.41 -30.86
N SER A 54 -1.16 15.58 -31.07
CA SER A 54 -0.37 16.30 -30.08
C SER A 54 -1.31 16.82 -28.98
N THR A 55 -1.81 15.94 -28.14
CA THR A 55 -2.43 16.36 -26.88
C THR A 55 -1.39 16.13 -25.80
N ASN A 56 -0.90 17.22 -25.20
CA ASN A 56 -0.02 17.28 -24.04
C ASN A 56 -0.72 16.73 -22.75
N GLN A 57 -1.53 15.71 -22.85
CA GLN A 57 -2.10 15.00 -21.71
C GLN A 57 -1.33 13.70 -21.54
N GLN A 58 -0.24 13.79 -20.79
CA GLN A 58 0.41 12.62 -20.23
C GLN A 58 -0.59 11.93 -19.29
N ARG A 59 -0.90 10.68 -19.55
CA ARG A 59 -1.65 9.86 -18.60
C ARG A 59 -0.68 9.39 -17.54
N GLU A 60 -0.99 9.63 -16.29
CA GLU A 60 -0.33 8.92 -15.20
C GLU A 60 -0.65 7.44 -15.31
N SER A 61 0.36 6.59 -15.42
CA SER A 61 0.19 5.15 -15.54
C SER A 61 1.20 4.40 -14.68
N GLY A 62 0.81 3.23 -14.20
CA GLY A 62 1.68 2.38 -13.40
C GLY A 62 1.50 2.59 -11.91
N MET A 63 2.50 3.09 -11.21
CA MET A 63 2.52 3.18 -9.76
C MET A 63 3.15 4.49 -9.30
N ILE A 64 2.50 5.12 -8.32
CA ILE A 64 2.99 6.29 -7.62
C ILE A 64 3.01 5.97 -6.12
N ALA A 65 4.12 6.21 -5.46
CA ALA A 65 4.23 6.18 -4.02
C ALA A 65 4.84 7.49 -3.53
N GLU A 66 4.22 8.12 -2.56
CA GLU A 66 4.62 9.42 -2.03
C GLU A 66 4.53 9.46 -0.51
N ILE A 67 5.29 10.35 0.10
CA ILE A 67 5.25 10.58 1.55
C ILE A 67 4.30 11.73 1.83
N LYS A 68 3.41 11.52 2.80
CA LYS A 68 2.51 12.55 3.33
C LYS A 68 2.68 12.70 4.83
N LEU A 69 2.28 13.85 5.33
CA LEU A 69 2.17 14.07 6.77
C LEU A 69 0.94 13.34 7.30
N GLY A 70 1.15 12.53 8.29
CA GLY A 70 0.16 11.70 8.94
C GLY A 70 -0.19 12.18 10.36
N PRO A 71 -0.63 11.26 11.24
CA PRO A 71 -1.01 11.58 12.61
C PRO A 71 0.16 12.17 13.40
N GLU A 72 -0.19 12.97 14.42
CA GLU A 72 0.79 13.46 15.39
C GLU A 72 1.29 12.31 16.27
N ASN A 73 2.60 12.19 16.39
CA ASN A 73 3.22 11.23 17.28
C ASN A 73 3.09 11.72 18.73
N PRO A 74 2.38 10.99 19.58
CA PRO A 74 2.12 11.44 20.97
C PRO A 74 3.37 11.52 21.85
N GLU A 75 4.47 10.86 21.44
CA GLU A 75 5.72 10.87 22.22
C GLU A 75 6.63 12.05 21.84
N THR A 76 6.63 12.44 20.58
CA THR A 76 7.52 13.48 20.04
C THR A 76 6.81 14.80 19.75
N GLY A 77 5.48 14.82 19.64
CA GLY A 77 4.68 15.97 19.24
C GLY A 77 4.88 16.40 17.77
N GLY A 78 5.58 15.58 16.99
CA GLY A 78 5.76 15.81 15.56
C GLY A 78 4.77 15.00 14.71
N LEU A 79 4.51 15.47 13.48
CA LEU A 79 3.72 14.70 12.53
C LEU A 79 4.53 13.51 12.04
N GLU A 80 3.90 12.34 12.00
CA GLU A 80 4.51 11.15 11.42
C GLU A 80 4.43 11.21 9.90
N GLU A 81 5.44 10.68 9.23
CA GLU A 81 5.42 10.48 7.80
C GLU A 81 4.72 9.17 7.47
N VAL A 82 3.72 9.22 6.62
CA VAL A 82 2.98 8.06 6.12
C VAL A 82 3.09 7.97 4.61
N SER A 83 3.11 6.76 4.09
CA SER A 83 3.09 6.55 2.65
C SER A 83 1.69 6.71 2.09
N SER A 84 1.59 7.13 0.84
CA SER A 84 0.40 7.02 0.01
C SER A 84 0.78 6.27 -1.25
N LEU A 85 -0.08 5.35 -1.68
CA LEU A 85 0.17 4.44 -2.79
C LEU A 85 -0.98 4.52 -3.79
N TYR A 86 -0.67 4.69 -5.07
CA TYR A 86 -1.61 4.77 -6.17
C TYR A 86 -1.11 3.90 -7.32
N PHE A 87 -1.96 3.08 -7.91
CA PHE A 87 -1.55 2.20 -9.01
C PHE A 87 -2.75 1.61 -9.77
N HIS A 88 -2.46 1.13 -10.97
CA HIS A 88 -3.40 0.31 -11.72
C HIS A 88 -3.24 -1.16 -11.33
N THR A 89 -4.35 -1.85 -11.16
CA THR A 89 -4.35 -3.28 -10.83
C THR A 89 -5.35 -4.05 -11.67
N ALA A 90 -5.01 -5.31 -11.96
CA ALA A 90 -5.92 -6.31 -12.51
C ALA A 90 -6.47 -7.25 -11.42
N ALA A 91 -6.30 -6.91 -10.15
CA ALA A 91 -6.95 -7.64 -9.08
C ALA A 91 -8.47 -7.50 -9.18
N LYS A 92 -9.20 -8.55 -8.77
CA LYS A 92 -10.65 -8.45 -8.73
C LYS A 92 -11.09 -7.35 -7.77
N SER A 93 -11.98 -6.47 -8.22
CA SER A 93 -12.57 -5.43 -7.36
C SER A 93 -13.27 -6.05 -6.15
N ARG A 94 -13.12 -5.40 -5.00
CA ARG A 94 -13.76 -5.83 -3.74
C ARG A 94 -15.08 -5.12 -3.49
N PHE A 95 -15.29 -3.98 -4.14
CA PHE A 95 -16.41 -3.07 -3.88
C PHE A 95 -17.28 -2.82 -5.11
N TYR A 96 -17.00 -3.55 -6.21
CA TYR A 96 -17.83 -3.45 -7.40
C TYR A 96 -19.21 -4.04 -7.13
N PRO A 97 -20.30 -3.33 -7.45
CA PRO A 97 -21.64 -3.85 -7.23
C PRO A 97 -21.90 -5.08 -8.11
N GLU A 98 -22.29 -6.18 -7.49
CA GLU A 98 -22.61 -7.45 -8.20
C GLU A 98 -23.73 -7.31 -9.25
N GLU A 99 -24.53 -6.23 -9.16
CA GLU A 99 -25.63 -5.94 -10.09
C GLU A 99 -25.17 -5.39 -11.45
N LYS A 100 -23.90 -5.00 -11.57
CA LYS A 100 -23.31 -4.54 -12.84
C LYS A 100 -22.72 -5.71 -13.60
N GLU A 101 -23.02 -5.76 -14.89
CA GLU A 101 -22.80 -6.93 -15.76
C GLU A 101 -21.34 -7.39 -15.91
N GLN A 102 -20.34 -6.58 -15.62
CA GLN A 102 -18.93 -6.96 -15.71
C GLN A 102 -18.06 -6.13 -14.77
N ASP A 103 -17.30 -6.82 -13.91
CA ASP A 103 -16.19 -6.23 -13.16
C ASP A 103 -15.11 -5.79 -14.18
N PRO A 104 -14.67 -4.52 -14.18
CA PRO A 104 -13.60 -4.11 -15.05
C PRO A 104 -12.32 -4.87 -14.69
N GLU A 105 -11.72 -5.48 -15.74
CA GLU A 105 -10.47 -6.26 -15.58
C GLU A 105 -9.31 -5.41 -15.07
N LEU A 106 -9.39 -4.09 -15.28
CA LEU A 106 -8.37 -3.13 -14.89
C LEU A 106 -9.04 -1.91 -14.26
N HIS A 107 -8.53 -1.50 -13.11
CA HIS A 107 -9.01 -0.33 -12.38
C HIS A 107 -7.88 0.33 -11.58
N GLU A 108 -8.14 1.53 -11.11
CA GLU A 108 -7.23 2.28 -10.25
C GLU A 108 -7.51 1.97 -8.80
N VAL A 109 -6.45 1.78 -8.03
CA VAL A 109 -6.50 1.57 -6.58
C VAL A 109 -5.55 2.52 -5.90
N SER A 110 -5.97 3.07 -4.77
CA SER A 110 -5.05 3.75 -3.87
C SER A 110 -5.26 3.34 -2.43
N TYR A 111 -4.16 3.43 -1.67
CA TYR A 111 -4.12 3.25 -0.23
C TYR A 111 -3.50 4.47 0.42
N THR A 112 -4.25 5.12 1.29
CA THR A 112 -3.81 6.37 1.93
C THR A 112 -4.26 6.42 3.37
N MET A 113 -3.54 7.19 4.19
CA MET A 113 -4.01 7.65 5.49
C MET A 113 -4.62 9.04 5.33
N GLN A 114 -5.82 9.25 5.85
CA GLN A 114 -6.49 10.55 5.81
C GLN A 114 -7.12 10.89 7.17
N GLU A 115 -7.18 12.17 7.50
CA GLU A 115 -7.88 12.65 8.68
C GLU A 115 -9.37 12.79 8.36
N ASN A 116 -10.21 12.17 9.19
CA ASN A 116 -11.64 12.43 9.18
C ASN A 116 -11.89 13.79 9.83
N LEU A 117 -12.40 14.75 9.07
CA LEU A 117 -12.57 16.13 9.52
C LEU A 117 -13.62 16.28 10.63
N ASP A 118 -14.58 15.38 10.71
CA ASP A 118 -15.66 15.42 11.68
C ASP A 118 -15.22 14.85 13.03
N THR A 119 -14.56 13.68 13.02
CA THR A 119 -14.13 12.96 14.22
C THR A 119 -12.71 13.29 14.66
N LYS A 120 -11.91 13.88 13.77
CA LYS A 120 -10.48 14.15 13.98
C LYS A 120 -9.66 12.87 14.22
N THR A 121 -10.17 11.74 13.74
CA THR A 121 -9.46 10.46 13.75
C THR A 121 -8.80 10.21 12.40
N TRP A 122 -7.69 9.49 12.42
CA TRP A 122 -7.02 9.05 11.21
C TRP A 122 -7.64 7.74 10.72
N GLU A 123 -7.89 7.67 9.43
CA GLU A 123 -8.51 6.53 8.76
C GLU A 123 -7.55 5.98 7.70
N PHE A 124 -7.40 4.66 7.67
CA PHE A 124 -6.76 3.97 6.56
C PHE A 124 -7.81 3.69 5.50
N VAL A 125 -7.60 4.24 4.32
CA VAL A 125 -8.60 4.29 3.26
C VAL A 125 -8.09 3.60 2.02
N ARG A 126 -8.94 2.80 1.38
CA ARG A 126 -8.77 2.27 0.05
C ARG A 126 -9.74 2.97 -0.89
N ARG A 127 -9.24 3.48 -2.00
CA ARG A 127 -10.04 4.05 -3.09
C ARG A 127 -9.99 3.11 -4.29
N GLU A 128 -11.10 2.95 -4.97
CA GLU A 128 -11.19 2.31 -6.28
C GLU A 128 -11.80 3.25 -7.30
N ASP A 129 -11.19 3.35 -8.48
CA ASP A 129 -11.79 3.97 -9.65
C ASP A 129 -11.84 2.99 -10.82
N PHE A 130 -13.03 2.82 -11.37
CA PHE A 130 -13.26 1.92 -12.51
C PHE A 130 -13.12 2.62 -13.86
N TYR A 131 -12.89 3.90 -13.84
CA TYR A 131 -12.61 4.70 -15.01
C TYR A 131 -11.14 5.10 -15.03
N LEU A 132 -10.42 4.52 -15.96
CA LEU A 132 -9.02 4.89 -16.17
C LEU A 132 -8.97 6.29 -16.76
N ASP A 133 -8.51 7.23 -15.99
CA ASP A 133 -8.33 8.62 -16.42
C ASP A 133 -6.84 9.02 -16.47
N ASN A 134 -6.57 10.30 -16.41
CA ASN A 134 -5.20 10.82 -16.50
C ASN A 134 -4.60 11.16 -15.13
N ASN A 135 -5.28 10.86 -14.03
CA ASN A 135 -4.85 11.24 -12.69
C ASN A 135 -5.12 10.13 -11.68
N LEU A 136 -4.12 9.31 -11.42
CA LEU A 136 -4.17 8.23 -10.42
C LEU A 136 -4.51 8.69 -8.99
N ARG A 137 -4.36 10.00 -8.70
CA ARG A 137 -4.56 10.55 -7.35
C ARG A 137 -6.00 10.93 -7.06
N GLU A 138 -6.82 11.10 -8.07
CA GLU A 138 -8.18 11.61 -7.95
C GLU A 138 -9.22 10.61 -8.46
N GLY A 139 -10.49 10.95 -8.35
CA GLY A 139 -11.61 10.13 -8.85
C GLY A 139 -12.02 8.99 -7.93
N GLY A 140 -12.92 8.16 -8.44
CA GLY A 140 -13.37 6.92 -7.82
C GLY A 140 -14.13 7.07 -6.50
N LYS A 141 -14.17 5.96 -5.76
CA LYS A 141 -14.88 5.88 -4.49
C LYS A 141 -13.98 5.35 -3.37
N SER A 142 -13.97 6.08 -2.27
CA SER A 142 -13.18 5.76 -1.08
C SER A 142 -13.96 4.93 -0.07
N TYR A 143 -13.27 3.98 0.56
CA TYR A 143 -13.78 3.09 1.59
C TYR A 143 -12.82 3.09 2.78
N VAL A 144 -13.34 3.42 3.95
CA VAL A 144 -12.56 3.31 5.19
C VAL A 144 -12.37 1.84 5.52
N LEU A 145 -11.13 1.42 5.63
CA LEU A 145 -10.77 0.04 5.97
C LEU A 145 -10.55 -0.14 7.47
N SER A 146 -9.96 0.86 8.12
CA SER A 146 -9.66 0.83 9.55
C SER A 146 -9.38 2.23 10.10
N GLU A 147 -9.77 2.45 11.35
CA GLU A 147 -9.44 3.65 12.16
C GLU A 147 -8.34 3.36 13.18
N THR A 148 -7.82 2.14 13.23
CA THR A 148 -6.83 1.69 14.20
C THR A 148 -5.41 1.67 13.65
N VAL A 149 -5.23 1.88 12.35
CA VAL A 149 -3.92 1.98 11.71
C VAL A 149 -3.21 3.25 12.17
N THR A 150 -2.02 3.08 12.72
CA THR A 150 -1.17 4.19 13.17
C THR A 150 0.05 4.39 12.29
N LYS A 151 0.44 3.38 11.51
CA LYS A 151 1.56 3.45 10.58
C LYS A 151 1.24 2.72 9.29
N PHE A 152 1.51 3.39 8.18
CA PHE A 152 1.53 2.81 6.84
C PHE A 152 2.79 3.31 6.13
N GLU A 153 3.76 2.43 5.92
CA GLU A 153 5.06 2.77 5.34
C GLU A 153 5.42 1.80 4.23
N LEU A 154 5.88 2.35 3.12
CA LEU A 154 6.37 1.63 1.97
C LEU A 154 7.85 1.95 1.75
N LEU A 155 8.63 0.91 1.47
CA LEU A 155 9.95 1.02 0.88
C LEU A 155 9.94 0.23 -0.44
N LEU A 156 10.50 0.84 -1.47
CA LEU A 156 10.44 0.38 -2.85
C LEU A 156 11.85 0.08 -3.31
N LEU A 157 12.10 -1.14 -3.77
CA LEU A 157 13.40 -1.56 -4.22
C LEU A 157 13.61 -1.12 -5.67
N GLU A 158 14.56 -0.23 -5.87
CA GLU A 158 15.05 0.10 -7.20
C GLU A 158 15.76 -1.09 -7.82
N ARG A 159 15.81 -1.10 -9.14
CA ARG A 159 16.59 -2.13 -9.85
C ARG A 159 18.07 -1.91 -9.61
N GLU A 160 18.77 -3.02 -9.44
CA GLU A 160 20.23 -3.04 -9.23
C GLU A 160 20.97 -2.20 -10.27
N THR A 161 21.66 -1.18 -9.81
CA THR A 161 22.67 -0.46 -10.60
C THR A 161 23.98 -1.25 -10.54
N ARG A 162 24.45 -1.76 -11.69
CA ARG A 162 25.83 -2.29 -11.76
C ARG A 162 26.81 -1.15 -11.59
N LEU A 163 27.48 -1.13 -10.46
CA LEU A 163 28.61 -0.23 -10.25
C LEU A 163 29.76 -0.61 -11.17
N ALA A 164 30.54 0.36 -11.60
CA ALA A 164 31.72 0.19 -12.49
C ALA A 164 32.81 -0.77 -11.93
N GLY A 165 32.66 -1.27 -10.70
CA GLY A 165 33.53 -2.22 -10.01
C GLY A 165 32.95 -3.62 -9.82
N GLY A 166 31.79 -3.95 -10.43
CA GLY A 166 31.20 -5.31 -10.41
C GLY A 166 30.37 -5.66 -9.19
N GLY A 167 30.05 -4.71 -8.32
CA GLY A 167 29.09 -4.89 -7.23
C GLY A 167 27.67 -4.47 -7.64
N ASN A 168 26.67 -5.24 -7.20
CA ASN A 168 25.28 -4.82 -7.30
C ASN A 168 24.91 -4.06 -6.01
N GLN A 169 24.34 -2.88 -6.13
CA GLN A 169 23.82 -2.12 -4.99
C GLN A 169 22.30 -2.14 -5.07
N GLU A 170 21.67 -2.64 -4.02
CA GLU A 170 20.21 -2.53 -3.83
C GLU A 170 19.93 -1.21 -3.11
N GLU A 171 19.08 -0.39 -3.70
CA GLU A 171 18.67 0.86 -3.11
C GLU A 171 17.17 0.84 -2.85
N TRP A 172 16.79 1.18 -1.60
CA TRP A 172 15.41 1.27 -1.18
C TRP A 172 15.02 2.73 -1.08
N THR A 173 13.98 3.13 -1.83
CA THR A 173 13.40 4.47 -1.79
C THR A 173 12.02 4.45 -1.13
N ARG A 174 11.57 5.60 -0.65
CA ARG A 174 10.22 5.78 -0.07
C ARG A 174 9.26 6.44 -1.05
N GLU A 175 9.75 6.96 -2.15
CA GLU A 175 9.00 7.64 -3.18
C GLU A 175 9.22 6.96 -4.53
N TRP A 176 8.18 6.92 -5.34
CA TRP A 176 8.20 6.30 -6.65
C TRP A 176 7.21 7.00 -7.57
N ASP A 177 7.62 7.26 -8.81
CA ASP A 177 6.72 7.72 -9.85
C ASP A 177 7.08 7.03 -11.16
N SER A 178 6.16 6.20 -11.65
CA SER A 178 6.36 5.47 -12.90
C SER A 178 6.30 6.37 -14.14
N ASP A 179 5.80 7.58 -14.02
CA ASP A 179 5.68 8.54 -15.13
C ASP A 179 6.88 9.50 -15.24
N GLU A 180 7.83 9.45 -14.31
CA GLU A 180 9.04 10.26 -14.42
C GLU A 180 9.78 9.96 -15.73
N GLU A 181 10.27 11.03 -16.41
CA GLU A 181 10.97 10.97 -17.70
C GLU A 181 12.16 10.01 -17.74
N ASN A 182 12.67 9.62 -16.57
CA ASN A 182 13.80 8.69 -16.43
C ASN A 182 13.39 7.22 -16.42
N CYS A 183 12.13 6.93 -16.25
CA CYS A 183 11.60 5.59 -16.27
C CYS A 183 11.63 5.03 -17.69
N GLY A 184 12.52 4.09 -17.95
CA GLY A 184 12.62 3.39 -19.25
C GLY A 184 13.59 3.99 -20.28
N THR A 185 14.16 5.17 -20.05
CA THR A 185 15.09 5.77 -21.01
C THR A 185 16.54 5.31 -20.84
N SER A 186 16.95 4.98 -19.62
CA SER A 186 18.38 4.73 -19.36
C SER A 186 18.84 3.30 -19.63
N ARG A 187 17.96 2.29 -19.69
CA ARG A 187 18.40 0.86 -19.73
C ARG A 187 17.49 -0.13 -20.43
N GLY A 188 16.54 0.31 -21.23
CA GLY A 188 15.67 -0.62 -21.96
C GLY A 188 14.71 -1.41 -21.08
N ASP A 189 14.43 -0.90 -19.88
CA ASP A 189 13.43 -1.46 -18.99
C ASP A 189 12.04 -0.95 -19.39
N PRO A 190 11.20 -1.80 -19.96
CA PRO A 190 9.90 -1.39 -20.44
C PRO A 190 8.89 -1.17 -19.29
N PHE A 191 9.27 -1.50 -18.06
CA PHE A 191 8.35 -1.56 -16.93
C PHE A 191 8.88 -0.72 -15.77
N CYS A 192 8.35 0.45 -15.62
CA CYS A 192 8.71 1.39 -14.57
C CYS A 192 8.08 1.04 -13.21
N LEU A 193 8.16 -0.21 -12.81
CA LEU A 193 7.72 -0.66 -11.50
C LEU A 193 8.93 -1.06 -10.64
N PRO A 194 8.86 -0.85 -9.32
CA PRO A 194 9.90 -1.30 -8.42
C PRO A 194 10.00 -2.83 -8.45
N ARG A 195 11.18 -3.37 -8.16
CA ARG A 195 11.42 -4.81 -8.11
C ARG A 195 10.70 -5.49 -6.94
N ALA A 196 10.67 -4.80 -5.81
CA ALA A 196 10.00 -5.27 -4.61
C ALA A 196 9.44 -4.11 -3.81
N VAL A 197 8.45 -4.41 -3.00
CA VAL A 197 7.86 -3.48 -2.03
C VAL A 197 7.98 -4.09 -0.65
N LYS A 198 8.53 -3.34 0.29
CA LYS A 198 8.47 -3.65 1.71
C LYS A 198 7.36 -2.82 2.33
N LEU A 199 6.30 -3.50 2.74
CA LEU A 199 5.17 -2.91 3.43
C LEU A 199 5.34 -3.08 4.94
N THR A 200 5.27 -1.98 5.69
CA THR A 200 5.22 -1.97 7.16
C THR A 200 3.94 -1.29 7.61
N MET A 201 3.16 -1.99 8.43
CA MET A 201 1.94 -1.45 9.03
C MET A 201 1.94 -1.65 10.54
N ALA A 202 1.33 -0.71 11.25
CA ALA A 202 1.08 -0.81 12.68
C ALA A 202 -0.36 -0.44 13.00
N LEU A 203 -0.96 -1.22 13.89
CA LEU A 203 -2.31 -1.00 14.41
C LEU A 203 -2.25 -0.84 15.94
N LYS A 204 -3.14 -0.03 16.46
CA LYS A 204 -3.31 0.18 17.90
C LYS A 204 -4.55 -0.57 18.38
N ASP A 205 -4.39 -1.37 19.43
CA ASP A 205 -5.52 -2.04 20.06
C ASP A 205 -6.33 -1.09 20.95
N GLU A 206 -7.52 -1.51 21.41
CA GLU A 206 -8.39 -0.74 22.29
C GLU A 206 -7.72 -0.30 23.61
N ARG A 207 -6.62 -0.93 23.99
CA ARG A 207 -5.85 -0.63 25.21
C ARG A 207 -4.66 0.30 24.96
N GLY A 208 -4.44 0.67 23.69
CA GLY A 208 -3.34 1.50 23.26
C GLY A 208 -2.04 0.76 22.99
N ASN A 209 -2.01 -0.59 23.01
CA ASN A 209 -0.83 -1.32 22.59
C ASN A 209 -0.72 -1.34 21.07
N THR A 210 0.49 -1.19 20.55
CA THR A 210 0.75 -1.19 19.12
C THR A 210 1.24 -2.58 18.66
N VAL A 211 0.63 -3.09 17.62
CA VAL A 211 1.05 -4.31 16.93
C VAL A 211 1.59 -3.91 15.55
N THR A 212 2.83 -4.29 15.26
CA THR A 212 3.50 -3.97 13.99
C THR A 212 3.86 -5.25 13.25
N ASP A 213 3.71 -5.23 11.93
CA ASP A 213 4.22 -6.28 11.03
C ASP A 213 4.85 -5.64 9.80
N SER A 214 5.79 -6.38 9.17
CA SER A 214 6.50 -5.92 7.99
C SER A 214 6.74 -7.09 7.04
N GLN A 215 6.37 -6.92 5.77
CA GLN A 215 6.50 -7.94 4.75
C GLN A 215 7.17 -7.37 3.50
N VAL A 216 8.02 -8.16 2.86
CA VAL A 216 8.61 -7.86 1.57
C VAL A 216 7.89 -8.66 0.50
N HIS A 217 7.42 -8.00 -0.53
CA HIS A 217 6.75 -8.59 -1.67
C HIS A 217 7.50 -8.24 -2.95
N ASN A 218 7.89 -9.25 -3.72
CA ASN A 218 8.50 -9.05 -5.02
C ASN A 218 7.40 -8.77 -6.05
N LEU A 219 7.52 -7.67 -6.77
CA LEU A 219 6.63 -7.34 -7.87
C LEU A 219 7.13 -8.05 -9.12
N CYS A 220 6.34 -9.01 -9.57
CA CYS A 220 6.63 -9.73 -10.79
C CYS A 220 6.04 -8.98 -11.99
N VAL A 221 6.88 -8.29 -12.72
CA VAL A 221 6.48 -7.64 -13.98
C VAL A 221 6.86 -8.54 -15.14
N PRO A 222 5.93 -9.00 -15.98
CA PRO A 222 6.25 -9.82 -17.15
C PRO A 222 7.21 -9.12 -18.13
N PRO A 223 8.24 -9.82 -18.68
CA PRO A 223 8.49 -11.24 -18.47
C PRO A 223 9.22 -11.51 -17.16
N CYS A 224 8.51 -12.12 -16.22
CA CYS A 224 9.14 -12.60 -14.99
C CYS A 224 10.02 -13.80 -15.35
N ASN A 225 11.30 -13.68 -15.16
CA ASN A 225 12.17 -14.85 -15.18
C ASN A 225 12.32 -15.35 -13.73
N PRO A 226 11.70 -16.47 -13.38
CA PRO A 226 11.80 -16.99 -12.02
C PRO A 226 13.23 -17.41 -11.63
N GLU A 227 14.13 -17.55 -12.59
CA GLU A 227 15.53 -17.91 -12.34
C GLU A 227 16.41 -16.76 -11.81
N ILE A 228 15.88 -15.53 -11.75
CA ILE A 228 16.63 -14.36 -11.24
C ILE A 228 16.41 -14.16 -9.71
N PHE A 229 15.57 -14.96 -9.08
CA PHE A 229 15.18 -14.80 -7.67
C PHE A 229 15.86 -15.80 -6.69
N TYR A 230 17.01 -16.38 -7.07
CA TYR A 230 17.84 -17.21 -6.19
C TYR A 230 19.26 -16.71 -6.08
#